data_476c147316b53e392e1ba97fb7434071
#
_entry.id   476c147316b53e392e1ba97fb7434071
#
_cell.length_a   1.000
_cell.length_b   1.000
_cell.length_c   1.000
_cell.angle_alpha   90.00
_cell.angle_beta   90.00
_cell.angle_gamma   90.00
#
_symmetry.space_group_name_H-M   'P 1'
#
loop_
_entity.id
_entity.type
_entity.pdbx_description
1 polymer ?
#
loop_
_entity_poly.entity_id
_entity_poly.type
_entity_poly.pdbx_seq_one_letter_code
_entity_poly.pdbx_strand_id
1 'polypeptide(L)'
;MLPLEDALLAGVDETNVDLLALDEAMARLAKFDRQQERLVELRYFGGLSLDDAAAALGISRATAARDWQVAKAWLYRELTRRN
;
A
#
# COMPACT_ATOMS: atom_id res chain seq x y z
N MET A 1 12.97 0.97 11.18
CA MET A 1 11.82 1.79 11.65
C MET A 1 10.92 2.12 10.49
N LEU A 2 9.61 1.94 10.69
CA LEU A 2 8.65 2.23 9.64
C LEU A 2 8.42 3.72 9.51
N PRO A 3 8.30 4.23 8.27
CA PRO A 3 7.82 5.58 8.06
C PRO A 3 6.41 5.75 8.63
N LEU A 4 6.02 6.99 8.88
CA LEU A 4 4.70 7.28 9.43
C LEU A 4 3.58 6.71 8.55
N GLU A 5 3.74 6.82 7.23
CA GLU A 5 2.74 6.32 6.31
C GLU A 5 2.56 4.81 6.44
N ASP A 6 3.66 4.09 6.62
CA ASP A 6 3.59 2.65 6.78
C ASP A 6 2.99 2.28 8.11
N ALA A 7 3.21 3.13 9.13
CA ALA A 7 2.61 2.92 10.44
C ALA A 7 1.08 3.02 10.38
N LEU A 8 0.54 3.80 9.44
CA LEU A 8 -0.90 3.89 9.29
C LEU A 8 -1.50 2.56 8.83
N LEU A 9 -0.81 1.85 7.94
CA LEU A 9 -1.26 0.52 7.53
C LEU A 9 -1.08 -0.48 8.66
N ALA A 10 0.07 -0.44 9.32
CA ALA A 10 0.32 -1.31 10.46
C ALA A 10 -0.63 -0.98 11.60
N GLY A 11 -0.99 0.30 11.73
CA GLY A 11 -1.90 0.76 12.77
C GLY A 11 -3.33 0.30 12.58
N VAL A 12 -3.64 -0.29 11.44
CA VAL A 12 -4.94 -0.94 11.26
C VAL A 12 -4.95 -2.24 12.06
N ASP A 13 -4.28 -2.18 13.20
CA ASP A 13 -4.23 -3.24 14.18
C ASP A 13 -3.45 -4.46 13.68
N GLU A 14 -2.14 -4.35 13.77
CA GLU A 14 -1.28 -5.43 13.29
C GLU A 14 -1.50 -6.73 14.05
N THR A 15 -2.07 -6.68 15.25
CA THR A 15 -2.37 -7.89 15.98
C THR A 15 -3.62 -8.58 15.45
N ASN A 16 -4.46 -7.83 14.73
CA ASN A 16 -5.68 -8.35 14.14
C ASN A 16 -5.66 -8.32 12.63
N VAL A 17 -4.51 -7.98 12.05
CA VAL A 17 -4.43 -7.99 10.60
C VAL A 17 -4.62 -9.42 10.11
N ASP A 18 -5.67 -9.60 9.37
CA ASP A 18 -5.93 -10.85 8.69
C ASP A 18 -5.16 -10.80 7.38
N LEU A 19 -4.12 -11.63 7.27
CA LEU A 19 -3.31 -11.64 6.05
C LEU A 19 -4.15 -12.01 4.83
N LEU A 20 -5.16 -12.84 5.04
CA LEU A 20 -6.07 -13.17 3.95
C LEU A 20 -6.86 -11.94 3.51
N ALA A 21 -7.33 -11.14 4.48
CA ALA A 21 -8.06 -9.92 4.16
C ALA A 21 -7.17 -8.94 3.41
N LEU A 22 -5.91 -8.83 3.82
CA LEU A 22 -4.96 -7.98 3.12
C LEU A 22 -4.72 -8.46 1.71
N ASP A 23 -4.53 -9.76 1.54
CA ASP A 23 -4.31 -10.35 0.22
C ASP A 23 -5.52 -10.10 -0.69
N GLU A 24 -6.72 -10.26 -0.16
CA GLU A 24 -7.93 -9.99 -0.91
C GLU A 24 -8.05 -8.53 -1.30
N ALA A 25 -7.71 -7.65 -0.36
CA ALA A 25 -7.75 -6.21 -0.63
C ALA A 25 -6.76 -5.83 -1.72
N MET A 26 -5.56 -6.41 -1.68
CA MET A 26 -4.55 -6.17 -2.71
C MET A 26 -5.02 -6.65 -4.07
N ALA A 27 -5.68 -7.81 -4.11
CA ALA A 27 -6.21 -8.32 -5.37
C ALA A 27 -7.28 -7.40 -5.94
N ARG A 28 -8.13 -6.82 -5.08
CA ARG A 28 -9.13 -5.87 -5.52
C ARG A 28 -8.49 -4.57 -6.00
N LEU A 29 -7.47 -4.11 -5.28
CA LEU A 29 -6.76 -2.90 -5.69
C LEU A 29 -6.13 -3.08 -7.07
N ALA A 30 -5.59 -4.25 -7.36
CA ALA A 30 -4.99 -4.54 -8.66
C ALA A 30 -6.02 -4.41 -9.79
N LYS A 31 -7.28 -4.69 -9.51
CA LYS A 31 -8.33 -4.54 -10.52
C LYS A 31 -8.68 -3.09 -10.77
N PHE A 32 -8.52 -2.25 -9.77
CA PHE A 32 -8.75 -0.81 -9.93
C PHE A 32 -7.57 -0.13 -10.58
N ASP A 33 -6.37 -0.41 -10.07
CA ASP A 33 -5.18 0.27 -10.51
C ASP A 33 -3.98 -0.59 -10.19
N ARG A 34 -3.51 -1.29 -11.23
CA ARG A 34 -2.41 -2.20 -11.06
C ARG A 34 -1.13 -1.51 -10.63
N GLN A 35 -0.93 -0.27 -11.09
CA GLN A 35 0.25 0.49 -10.70
C GLN A 35 0.24 0.78 -9.20
N GLN A 36 -0.91 1.15 -8.66
CA GLN A 36 -1.02 1.38 -7.22
C GLN A 36 -0.78 0.09 -6.44
N GLU A 37 -1.32 -1.01 -6.91
CA GLU A 37 -1.12 -2.28 -6.25
C GLU A 37 0.37 -2.68 -6.24
N ARG A 38 1.05 -2.49 -7.36
CA ARG A 38 2.47 -2.79 -7.43
C ARG A 38 3.29 -1.86 -6.55
N LEU A 39 2.88 -0.61 -6.46
CA LEU A 39 3.55 0.34 -5.58
C LEU A 39 3.45 -0.10 -4.13
N VAL A 40 2.28 -0.56 -3.71
CA VAL A 40 2.11 -1.06 -2.35
C VAL A 40 2.98 -2.30 -2.13
N GLU A 41 3.02 -3.21 -3.09
CA GLU A 41 3.86 -4.39 -2.98
C GLU A 41 5.32 -4.02 -2.77
N LEU A 42 5.82 -3.09 -3.56
CA LEU A 42 7.22 -2.70 -3.47
C LEU A 42 7.54 -2.01 -2.16
N ARG A 43 6.64 -1.17 -1.69
CA ARG A 43 6.87 -0.42 -0.46
C ARG A 43 6.63 -1.26 0.78
N TYR A 44 5.48 -1.91 0.86
CA TYR A 44 5.06 -2.58 2.07
C TYR A 44 5.72 -3.95 2.22
N PHE A 45 5.73 -4.72 1.15
CA PHE A 45 6.30 -6.07 1.21
C PHE A 45 7.76 -6.08 0.79
N GLY A 46 8.14 -5.24 -0.15
CA GLY A 46 9.51 -5.19 -0.65
C GLY A 46 10.43 -4.30 0.15
N GLY A 47 9.88 -3.43 0.98
CA GLY A 47 10.68 -2.55 1.81
C GLY A 47 11.38 -1.43 1.06
N LEU A 48 10.96 -1.12 -0.15
CA LEU A 48 11.60 -0.06 -0.93
C LEU A 48 11.15 1.32 -0.46
N SER A 49 12.05 2.29 -0.60
CA SER A 49 11.68 3.68 -0.40
C SER A 49 10.74 4.12 -1.52
N LEU A 50 10.07 5.25 -1.31
CA LEU A 50 9.20 5.79 -2.35
C LEU A 50 10.00 6.07 -3.63
N ASP A 51 11.19 6.65 -3.48
CA ASP A 51 12.04 6.93 -4.64
C ASP A 51 12.42 5.66 -5.38
N ASP A 52 12.82 4.63 -4.65
CA ASP A 52 13.22 3.37 -5.28
C ASP A 52 12.03 2.68 -5.93
N ALA A 53 10.87 2.74 -5.29
CA ALA A 53 9.67 2.14 -5.87
C ALA A 53 9.26 2.87 -7.14
N ALA A 54 9.35 4.20 -7.15
CA ALA A 54 9.04 4.99 -8.35
C ALA A 54 9.99 4.61 -9.48
N ALA A 55 11.28 4.48 -9.18
CA ALA A 55 12.26 4.09 -10.19
C ALA A 55 11.96 2.70 -10.74
N ALA A 56 11.60 1.76 -9.85
CA ALA A 56 11.30 0.40 -10.27
C ALA A 56 10.07 0.35 -11.18
N LEU A 57 9.12 1.24 -10.96
CA LEU A 57 7.90 1.28 -11.76
C LEU A 57 8.03 2.18 -12.99
N GLY A 58 9.12 2.91 -13.11
CA GLY A 58 9.32 3.81 -14.24
C GLY A 58 8.41 5.03 -14.21
N ILE A 59 8.06 5.50 -13.01
CA ILE A 59 7.18 6.67 -12.85
C ILE A 59 7.90 7.73 -12.06
N SER A 60 7.41 8.98 -12.14
CA SER A 60 7.99 10.08 -11.39
C SER A 60 7.72 9.91 -9.90
N ARG A 61 8.58 10.54 -9.11
CA ARG A 61 8.37 10.51 -7.66
C ARG A 61 7.04 11.18 -7.29
N ALA A 62 6.70 12.24 -7.96
CA ALA A 62 5.43 12.95 -7.69
C ALA A 62 4.24 12.05 -7.94
N THR A 63 4.26 11.31 -9.06
CA THR A 63 3.19 10.35 -9.36
C THR A 63 3.16 9.25 -8.30
N ALA A 64 4.32 8.73 -7.93
CA ALA A 64 4.40 7.68 -6.93
C ALA A 64 3.86 8.17 -5.58
N ALA A 65 4.19 9.40 -5.20
CA ALA A 65 3.72 9.96 -3.94
C ALA A 65 2.19 10.07 -3.92
N ARG A 66 1.61 10.53 -5.02
CA ARG A 66 0.16 10.66 -5.12
C ARG A 66 -0.50 9.28 -5.10
N ASP A 67 0.02 8.35 -5.88
CA ASP A 67 -0.53 7.00 -5.93
C ASP A 67 -0.42 6.31 -4.58
N TRP A 68 0.68 6.55 -3.86
CA TRP A 68 0.86 5.97 -2.54
C TRP A 68 -0.19 6.47 -1.56
N GLN A 69 -0.46 7.78 -1.57
CA GLN A 69 -1.48 8.35 -0.69
C GLN A 69 -2.86 7.77 -0.97
N VAL A 70 -3.20 7.66 -2.26
CA VAL A 70 -4.50 7.14 -2.65
C VAL A 70 -4.63 5.66 -2.29
N ALA A 71 -3.60 4.87 -2.60
CA ALA A 71 -3.62 3.43 -2.33
C ALA A 71 -3.69 3.15 -0.83
N LYS A 72 -2.92 3.90 -0.06
CA LYS A 72 -2.88 3.76 1.38
C LYS A 72 -4.25 4.04 2.00
N ALA A 73 -4.88 5.14 1.58
CA ALA A 73 -6.19 5.50 2.09
C ALA A 73 -7.23 4.44 1.72
N TRP A 74 -7.16 3.94 0.49
CA TRP A 74 -8.09 2.92 0.03
C TRP A 74 -7.94 1.63 0.85
N LEU A 75 -6.69 1.20 1.05
CA LEU A 75 -6.42 -0.02 1.81
C LEU A 75 -6.84 0.12 3.26
N TYR A 76 -6.55 1.27 3.85
CA TYR A 76 -6.92 1.52 5.23
C TYR A 76 -8.44 1.38 5.40
N ARG A 77 -9.19 1.99 4.50
CA ARG A 77 -10.65 1.92 4.56
C ARG A 77 -11.15 0.50 4.35
N GLU A 78 -10.56 -0.22 3.38
CA GLU A 78 -10.96 -1.60 3.13
C GLU A 78 -10.73 -2.49 4.34
N LEU A 79 -9.58 -2.36 4.95
CA LEU A 79 -9.22 -3.22 6.07
C LEU A 79 -10.03 -2.90 7.33
N THR A 80 -10.26 -1.62 7.60
CA THR A 80 -11.03 -1.23 8.78
C THR A 80 -12.51 -1.53 8.60
N ARG A 81 -12.99 -1.47 7.38
CA ARG A 81 -14.40 -1.73 7.09
C ARG A 81 -14.77 -3.18 7.35
N ARG A 82 -13.80 -4.08 7.27
CA ARG A 82 -14.04 -5.50 7.44
C ARG A 82 -14.14 -5.91 8.91
N ASN A 83 -13.81 -5.02 9.81
CA ASN A 83 -13.95 -5.29 11.24
C ASN A 83 -15.36 -4.90 11.72
#